data_2fa01fa0060c96eaeb0caf2ae0a038a4
#
_entry.id   2fa01fa0060c96eaeb0caf2ae0a038a4
#
_cell.length_a   1.000
_cell.length_b   1.000
_cell.length_c   1.000
_cell.angle_alpha   90.00
_cell.angle_beta   90.00
_cell.angle_gamma   90.00
#
_symmetry.space_group_name_H-M   'P 1'
#
loop_
_entity.id
_entity.type
_entity.pdbx_description
1 polymer ?
#
loop_
_entity_poly.entity_id
_entity_poly.type
_entity_poly.pdbx_seq_one_letter_code
_entity_poly.pdbx_strand_id
1 'polypeptide(L)'
;MKIKKLGLAEYAPVFQAMKDFNANRHADTEDELWVVQHPPVFTQGMAGKAEHLLRQSDIPVVQIDRGGQITYHGPGQLVVYTLIDFKRRKQSVRAIVSALENAIIRTLADYAIAAAADPQRPGVYVNGCK
;
A
#
# COMPACT_ATOMS: atom_id res chain seq x y z
N MET A 1 -10.23 13.31 8.36
CA MET A 1 -9.16 12.44 7.83
C MET A 1 -7.89 13.27 7.68
N LYS A 2 -6.82 12.81 8.26
CA LYS A 2 -5.52 13.51 8.34
C LYS A 2 -4.55 12.96 7.28
N ILE A 3 -3.77 13.83 6.67
CA ILE A 3 -2.71 13.41 5.73
C ILE A 3 -1.36 13.69 6.37
N LYS A 4 -0.55 12.64 6.52
CA LYS A 4 0.83 12.74 6.99
C LYS A 4 1.80 12.49 5.83
N LYS A 5 2.69 13.43 5.58
CA LYS A 5 3.78 13.28 4.60
C LYS A 5 5.04 12.90 5.35
N LEU A 6 5.50 11.66 5.17
CA LEU A 6 6.65 11.11 5.89
C LEU A 6 7.97 11.26 5.11
N GLY A 7 7.89 11.67 3.83
CA GLY A 7 9.07 11.79 2.98
C GLY A 7 9.70 10.43 2.66
N LEU A 8 11.03 10.38 2.61
CA LEU A 8 11.79 9.13 2.48
C LEU A 8 12.03 8.56 3.88
N ALA A 9 11.48 7.39 4.15
CA ALA A 9 11.53 6.76 5.47
C ALA A 9 11.73 5.25 5.38
N GLU A 10 12.50 4.68 6.29
CA GLU A 10 12.74 3.24 6.39
C GLU A 10 11.43 2.47 6.58
N TYR A 11 11.32 1.30 5.93
CA TYR A 11 10.10 0.52 5.94
C TYR A 11 9.71 0.01 7.33
N ALA A 12 10.65 -0.60 8.05
CA ALA A 12 10.36 -1.26 9.32
C ALA A 12 9.84 -0.30 10.42
N PRO A 13 10.41 0.90 10.64
CA PRO A 13 9.85 1.88 11.57
C PRO A 13 8.45 2.36 11.17
N VAL A 14 8.20 2.61 9.86
CA VAL A 14 6.87 3.02 9.37
C VAL A 14 5.85 1.91 9.58
N PHE A 15 6.22 0.66 9.27
CA PHE A 15 5.36 -0.50 9.49
C PHE A 15 5.01 -0.69 10.98
N GLN A 16 5.99 -0.56 11.88
CA GLN A 16 5.73 -0.62 13.31
C GLN A 16 4.80 0.51 13.78
N ALA A 17 5.05 1.74 13.33
CA ALA A 17 4.20 2.88 13.65
C ALA A 17 2.74 2.70 13.18
N MET A 18 2.51 2.06 12.02
CA MET A 18 1.15 1.71 11.57
C MET A 18 0.49 0.68 12.48
N LYS A 19 1.23 -0.33 12.95
CA LYS A 19 0.72 -1.33 13.90
C LYS A 19 0.34 -0.68 15.22
N ASP A 20 1.21 0.18 15.75
CA ASP A 20 0.97 0.92 16.99
C ASP A 20 -0.24 1.85 16.86
N PHE A 21 -0.37 2.56 15.73
CA PHE A 21 -1.54 3.38 15.44
C PHE A 21 -2.84 2.56 15.46
N ASN A 22 -2.84 1.40 14.82
CA ASN A 22 -4.01 0.53 14.80
C ASN A 22 -4.32 -0.09 16.17
N ALA A 23 -3.30 -0.49 16.92
CA ALA A 23 -3.45 -1.08 18.26
C ALA A 23 -4.01 -0.07 19.27
N ASN A 24 -3.63 1.21 19.13
CA ASN A 24 -4.08 2.29 20.02
C ASN A 24 -5.33 3.02 19.50
N ARG A 25 -5.92 2.55 18.42
CA ARG A 25 -7.12 3.17 17.84
C ARG A 25 -8.33 2.97 18.75
N HIS A 26 -9.09 4.02 18.95
CA HIS A 26 -10.38 4.04 19.65
C HIS A 26 -11.43 4.77 18.80
N ALA A 27 -12.67 4.86 19.30
CA ALA A 27 -13.82 5.36 18.53
C ALA A 27 -13.60 6.75 17.91
N ASP A 28 -12.91 7.64 18.64
CA ASP A 28 -12.65 9.02 18.20
C ASP A 28 -11.35 9.19 17.43
N THR A 29 -10.58 8.12 17.24
CA THR A 29 -9.32 8.20 16.48
C THR A 29 -9.58 8.58 15.03
N GLU A 30 -9.01 9.69 14.59
CA GLU A 30 -9.16 10.18 13.24
C GLU A 30 -8.47 9.22 12.24
N ASP A 31 -9.11 9.01 11.07
CA ASP A 31 -8.50 8.25 9.99
C ASP A 31 -7.33 9.02 9.39
N GLU A 32 -6.28 8.30 9.01
CA GLU A 32 -5.07 8.90 8.45
C GLU A 32 -4.69 8.28 7.10
N LEU A 33 -4.08 9.10 6.24
CA LEU A 33 -3.34 8.67 5.05
C LEU A 33 -1.88 9.03 5.25
N TRP A 34 -0.99 8.07 5.17
CA TRP A 34 0.44 8.30 5.29
C TRP A 34 1.08 8.19 3.91
N VAL A 35 1.63 9.29 3.44
CA VAL A 35 2.30 9.41 2.15
C VAL A 35 3.80 9.30 2.37
N VAL A 36 4.43 8.31 1.76
CA VAL A 36 5.83 7.97 2.02
C VAL A 36 6.52 7.43 0.76
N GLN A 37 7.83 7.56 0.71
CA GLN A 37 8.72 6.76 -0.14
C GLN A 37 9.64 5.95 0.77
N HIS A 38 10.02 4.75 0.33
CA HIS A 38 10.96 3.93 1.07
C HIS A 38 12.30 3.85 0.35
N PRO A 39 13.42 3.73 1.06
CA PRO A 39 14.66 3.21 0.49
C PRO A 39 14.41 1.82 -0.13
N PRO A 40 15.33 1.31 -0.99
CA PRO A 40 15.16 -0.01 -1.58
C PRO A 40 14.90 -1.09 -0.51
N VAL A 41 13.76 -1.76 -0.62
CA VAL A 41 13.33 -2.83 0.29
C VAL A 41 12.41 -3.81 -0.41
N PHE A 42 12.58 -5.09 -0.14
CA PHE A 42 11.60 -6.12 -0.45
C PHE A 42 10.71 -6.38 0.76
N THR A 43 9.40 -6.41 0.55
CA THR A 43 8.45 -6.88 1.56
C THR A 43 7.92 -8.25 1.16
N GLN A 44 8.03 -9.23 2.04
CA GLN A 44 7.56 -10.59 1.81
C GLN A 44 6.32 -10.87 2.64
N GLY A 45 5.21 -11.11 1.97
CA GLY A 45 3.95 -11.50 2.61
C GLY A 45 3.95 -12.97 3.03
N MET A 46 2.87 -13.41 3.71
CA MET A 46 2.74 -14.78 4.24
C MET A 46 2.80 -15.88 3.19
N ALA A 47 2.44 -15.60 1.94
CA ALA A 47 2.55 -16.54 0.82
C ALA A 47 3.91 -16.47 0.10
N GLY A 48 4.83 -15.65 0.60
CA GLY A 48 6.16 -15.50 0.04
C GLY A 48 7.02 -16.72 0.31
N LYS A 49 7.68 -17.23 -0.74
CA LYS A 49 8.65 -18.32 -0.63
C LYS A 49 10.04 -17.78 -0.95
N ALA A 50 11.07 -18.37 -0.33
CA ALA A 50 12.46 -17.99 -0.56
C ALA A 50 12.85 -18.08 -2.07
N GLU A 51 12.27 -19.02 -2.81
CA GLU A 51 12.46 -19.20 -4.26
C GLU A 51 11.98 -18.01 -5.11
N HIS A 52 11.17 -17.12 -4.56
CA HIS A 52 10.73 -15.89 -5.25
C HIS A 52 11.82 -14.81 -5.26
N LEU A 53 12.85 -14.95 -4.46
CA LEU A 53 14.07 -14.14 -4.53
C LEU A 53 15.02 -14.78 -5.55
N LEU A 54 14.85 -14.42 -6.82
CA LEU A 54 15.59 -15.00 -7.95
C LEU A 54 17.09 -14.69 -7.94
N ARG A 55 17.54 -13.71 -7.17
CA ARG A 55 18.94 -13.32 -7.00
C ARG A 55 19.20 -12.83 -5.57
N GLN A 56 20.34 -13.18 -5.01
CA GLN A 56 20.84 -12.50 -3.83
C GLN A 56 21.14 -11.03 -4.18
N SER A 57 20.66 -10.12 -3.36
CA SER A 57 20.92 -8.68 -3.47
C SER A 57 21.16 -8.12 -2.07
N ASP A 58 21.84 -6.98 -1.99
CA ASP A 58 22.06 -6.26 -0.72
C ASP A 58 20.80 -5.53 -0.24
N ILE A 59 19.68 -5.62 -1.00
CA ILE A 59 18.41 -5.01 -0.64
C ILE A 59 17.78 -5.83 0.48
N PRO A 60 17.46 -5.22 1.62
CA PRO A 60 16.84 -5.92 2.74
C PRO A 60 15.48 -6.52 2.39
N VAL A 61 15.20 -7.69 2.95
CA VAL A 61 13.90 -8.36 2.85
C VAL A 61 13.22 -8.31 4.21
N VAL A 62 12.04 -7.69 4.27
CA VAL A 62 11.25 -7.57 5.50
C VAL A 62 10.05 -8.48 5.42
N GLN A 63 9.95 -9.42 6.37
CA GLN A 63 8.79 -10.29 6.50
C GLN A 63 7.63 -9.51 7.12
N ILE A 64 6.44 -9.61 6.51
CA ILE A 64 5.24 -8.88 6.95
C ILE A 64 4.00 -9.78 6.92
N ASP A 65 2.97 -9.37 7.65
CA ASP A 65 1.73 -10.11 7.87
C ASP A 65 0.62 -9.85 6.81
N ARG A 66 0.95 -9.19 5.69
CA ARG A 66 0.01 -9.07 4.56
C ARG A 66 -0.10 -10.35 3.75
N GLY A 67 -1.17 -10.50 2.99
CA GLY A 67 -1.28 -11.51 1.94
C GLY A 67 -0.33 -11.24 0.76
N GLY A 68 -0.24 -12.21 -0.15
CA GLY A 68 0.59 -12.13 -1.35
C GLY A 68 2.04 -12.54 -1.13
N GLN A 69 2.84 -12.37 -2.18
CA GLN A 69 4.22 -12.82 -2.27
C GLN A 69 5.19 -11.68 -1.95
N ILE A 70 6.23 -11.52 -2.76
CA ILE A 70 7.24 -10.48 -2.59
C ILE A 70 6.85 -9.21 -3.36
N THR A 71 7.19 -8.05 -2.81
CA THR A 71 6.99 -6.74 -3.46
C THR A 71 8.22 -5.88 -3.22
N TYR A 72 8.68 -5.19 -4.26
CA TYR A 72 9.75 -4.21 -4.17
C TYR A 72 9.19 -2.83 -3.90
N HIS A 73 9.85 -2.09 -3.01
CA HIS A 73 9.66 -0.65 -2.82
C HIS A 73 11.01 0.07 -2.97
N GLY A 74 10.98 1.27 -3.52
CA GLY A 74 12.20 2.07 -3.71
C GLY A 74 11.90 3.54 -3.97
N PRO A 75 12.94 4.40 -4.01
CA PRO A 75 12.81 5.81 -4.32
C PRO A 75 12.09 6.04 -5.65
N GLY A 76 11.23 7.06 -5.70
CA GLY A 76 10.37 7.34 -6.87
C GLY A 76 9.02 6.62 -6.82
N GLN A 77 8.85 5.59 -5.99
CA GLN A 77 7.55 4.97 -5.77
C GLN A 77 6.81 5.68 -4.64
N LEU A 78 5.69 6.32 -4.96
CA LEU A 78 4.81 6.90 -3.95
C LEU A 78 3.96 5.79 -3.31
N VAL A 79 4.14 5.58 -2.02
CA VAL A 79 3.34 4.66 -1.22
C VAL A 79 2.36 5.45 -0.36
N VAL A 80 1.10 5.05 -0.36
CA VAL A 80 0.06 5.66 0.49
C VAL A 80 -0.55 4.59 1.37
N TYR A 81 -0.24 4.65 2.67
CA TYR A 81 -0.86 3.79 3.66
C TYR A 81 -2.19 4.37 4.11
N THR A 82 -3.24 3.56 4.04
CA THR A 82 -4.62 3.98 4.38
C THR A 82 -5.01 3.43 5.75
N LEU A 83 -4.93 4.25 6.77
CA LEU A 83 -5.29 3.92 8.15
C LEU A 83 -6.73 4.35 8.43
N ILE A 84 -7.67 3.61 7.85
CA ILE A 84 -9.10 3.95 7.80
C ILE A 84 -9.90 2.94 8.63
N ASP A 85 -10.81 3.45 9.45
CA ASP A 85 -11.82 2.63 10.13
C ASP A 85 -13.03 2.43 9.21
N PHE A 86 -12.98 1.38 8.40
CA PHE A 86 -14.05 1.04 7.46
C PHE A 86 -15.34 0.58 8.16
N LYS A 87 -15.26 0.06 9.40
CA LYS A 87 -16.43 -0.32 10.20
C LYS A 87 -17.22 0.91 10.62
N ARG A 88 -16.53 1.92 11.17
CA ARG A 88 -17.14 3.20 11.52
C ARG A 88 -17.77 3.87 10.31
N ARG A 89 -17.17 3.75 9.14
CA ARG A 89 -17.69 4.28 7.87
C ARG A 89 -18.80 3.42 7.26
N LYS A 90 -19.14 2.27 7.87
CA LYS A 90 -20.11 1.30 7.32
C LYS A 90 -19.79 0.89 5.88
N GLN A 91 -18.51 0.77 5.57
CA GLN A 91 -18.02 0.38 4.24
C GLN A 91 -17.44 -1.03 4.26
N SER A 92 -17.60 -1.75 3.15
CA SER A 92 -16.92 -3.03 2.97
C SER A 92 -15.47 -2.82 2.52
N VAL A 93 -14.62 -3.82 2.74
CA VAL A 93 -13.24 -3.83 2.22
C VAL A 93 -13.22 -3.64 0.71
N ARG A 94 -14.16 -4.27 -0.02
CA ARG A 94 -14.29 -4.12 -1.48
C ARG A 94 -14.59 -2.67 -1.88
N ALA A 95 -15.46 -1.98 -1.14
CA ALA A 95 -15.77 -0.57 -1.41
C ALA A 95 -14.53 0.32 -1.22
N ILE A 96 -13.70 0.06 -0.20
CA ILE A 96 -12.44 0.78 0.01
C ILE A 96 -11.46 0.50 -1.15
N VAL A 97 -11.29 -0.75 -1.55
CA VAL A 97 -10.43 -1.10 -2.69
C VAL A 97 -10.89 -0.38 -3.95
N SER A 98 -12.18 -0.43 -4.28
CA SER A 98 -12.72 0.27 -5.45
C SER A 98 -12.54 1.80 -5.37
N ALA A 99 -12.64 2.39 -4.18
CA ALA A 99 -12.37 3.82 -4.00
C ALA A 99 -10.90 4.17 -4.27
N LEU A 100 -9.97 3.33 -3.84
CA LEU A 100 -8.53 3.50 -4.12
C LEU A 100 -8.22 3.33 -5.61
N GLU A 101 -8.78 2.31 -6.26
CA GLU A 101 -8.65 2.09 -7.71
C GLU A 101 -9.17 3.29 -8.49
N ASN A 102 -10.36 3.79 -8.16
CA ASN A 102 -10.93 4.97 -8.80
C ASN A 102 -10.08 6.23 -8.57
N ALA A 103 -9.49 6.41 -7.40
CA ALA A 103 -8.59 7.54 -7.14
C ALA A 103 -7.36 7.50 -8.05
N ILE A 104 -6.74 6.32 -8.21
CA ILE A 104 -5.59 6.12 -9.10
C ILE A 104 -5.99 6.35 -10.57
N ILE A 105 -7.14 5.80 -11.02
CA ILE A 105 -7.64 5.97 -12.39
C ILE A 105 -7.84 7.46 -12.70
N ARG A 106 -8.46 8.22 -11.79
CA ARG A 106 -8.66 9.66 -11.95
C ARG A 106 -7.32 10.41 -12.04
N THR A 107 -6.39 10.08 -11.15
CA THR A 107 -5.05 10.68 -11.17
C THR A 107 -4.34 10.41 -12.51
N LEU A 108 -4.39 9.18 -13.02
CA LEU A 108 -3.80 8.84 -14.33
C LEU A 108 -4.48 9.57 -15.48
N ALA A 109 -5.80 9.78 -15.40
CA ALA A 109 -6.54 10.55 -16.41
C ALA A 109 -6.07 12.01 -16.49
N ASP A 110 -5.67 12.63 -15.37
CA ASP A 110 -5.09 13.98 -15.35
C ASP A 110 -3.75 14.05 -16.14
N TYR A 111 -3.10 12.91 -16.30
CA TYR A 111 -1.89 12.76 -17.14
C TYR A 111 -2.19 12.18 -18.54
N ALA A 112 -3.46 12.17 -18.96
CA ALA A 112 -3.92 11.59 -20.22
C ALA A 112 -3.58 10.08 -20.39
N ILE A 113 -3.48 9.35 -19.28
CA ILE A 113 -3.24 7.90 -19.27
C ILE A 113 -4.57 7.20 -19.04
N ALA A 114 -5.03 6.41 -20.01
CA ALA A 114 -6.22 5.58 -19.89
C ALA A 114 -5.91 4.35 -19.03
N ALA A 115 -6.66 4.17 -17.95
CA ALA A 115 -6.49 3.06 -17.03
C ALA A 115 -7.86 2.50 -16.59
N ALA A 116 -7.89 1.23 -16.21
CA ALA A 116 -9.10 0.54 -15.74
C ALA A 116 -8.80 -0.37 -14.55
N ALA A 117 -9.81 -0.59 -13.71
CA ALA A 117 -9.79 -1.62 -12.68
C ALA A 117 -10.33 -2.95 -13.25
N ASP A 118 -9.85 -4.07 -12.71
CA ASP A 118 -10.32 -5.41 -13.05
C ASP A 118 -11.01 -6.02 -11.82
N PRO A 119 -12.33 -6.31 -11.88
CA PRO A 119 -13.06 -6.88 -10.74
C PRO A 119 -12.53 -8.24 -10.25
N GLN A 120 -11.85 -8.99 -11.12
CA GLN A 120 -11.28 -10.30 -10.79
C GLN A 120 -9.84 -10.21 -10.25
N ARG A 121 -9.14 -9.13 -10.54
CA ARG A 121 -7.73 -8.93 -10.17
C ARG A 121 -7.55 -7.53 -9.59
N PRO A 122 -7.72 -7.34 -8.27
CA PRO A 122 -7.62 -6.02 -7.65
C PRO A 122 -6.36 -5.26 -8.06
N GLY A 123 -6.55 -4.01 -8.51
CA GLY A 123 -5.50 -3.13 -8.99
C GLY A 123 -5.95 -2.29 -10.19
N VAL A 124 -5.07 -1.39 -10.62
CA VAL A 124 -5.30 -0.52 -11.78
C VAL A 124 -4.37 -0.96 -12.91
N TYR A 125 -4.89 -1.04 -14.10
CA TYR A 125 -4.20 -1.58 -15.26
C TYR A 125 -4.17 -0.57 -16.41
N VAL A 126 -3.01 -0.45 -17.02
CA VAL A 126 -2.76 0.34 -18.25
C VAL A 126 -2.28 -0.63 -19.35
N ASN A 127 -2.99 -0.73 -20.46
CA ASN A 127 -2.69 -1.67 -21.54
C ASN A 127 -2.49 -3.12 -21.07
N GLY A 128 -3.27 -3.57 -20.10
CA GLY A 128 -3.19 -4.92 -19.52
C GLY A 128 -2.06 -5.14 -18.51
N CYS A 129 -1.20 -4.18 -18.27
CA CYS A 129 -0.15 -4.20 -17.25
C CYS A 129 -0.62 -3.50 -15.98
N LYS A 130 -0.32 -4.13 -14.80
CA LYS A 130 -0.68 -3.59 -13.48
C LYS A 130 0.28 -2.50 -13.07
#